data_5c055b8111d062277e7b29796944de96
#
_entry.id   5c055b8111d062277e7b29796944de96
#
_cell.length_a   1.000
_cell.length_b   1.000
_cell.length_c   1.000
_cell.angle_alpha   90.00
_cell.angle_beta   90.00
_cell.angle_gamma   90.00
#
_symmetry.space_group_name_H-M   'P 1'
#
loop_
_entity.id
_entity.type
_entity.pdbx_description
1 polymer ?
#
loop_
_entity_poly.entity_id
_entity_poly.type
_entity_poly.pdbx_seq_one_letter_code
_entity_poly.pdbx_strand_id
1 'polypeptide(L)' 'MRISYNPLWKMLIDKGMNKKELRELSGISTASMAKLGKGENITTDVLLRICTALNCQIS' A
#
# COMPACT_ATOMS: atom_id res chain seq x y z
N MET A 1 -15.31 -10.16 6.42
CA MET A 1 -15.32 -8.74 6.02
C MET A 1 -14.10 -8.42 5.17
N ARG A 2 -14.32 -7.73 4.08
CA ARG A 2 -13.24 -7.36 3.17
C ARG A 2 -12.72 -5.97 3.45
N ILE A 3 -11.41 -5.84 3.50
CA ILE A 3 -10.79 -4.53 3.64
C ILE A 3 -10.68 -3.91 2.25
N SER A 4 -11.10 -2.66 2.14
CA SER A 4 -11.01 -1.95 0.87
C SER A 4 -9.75 -1.10 0.83
N TYR A 5 -8.95 -1.30 -0.21
CA TYR A 5 -7.73 -0.50 -0.43
C TYR A 5 -7.92 0.47 -1.60
N ASN A 6 -9.16 0.71 -2.00
CA ASN A 6 -9.43 1.61 -3.12
C ASN A 6 -8.85 3.00 -2.94
N PRO A 7 -8.95 3.62 -1.75
CA PRO A 7 -8.32 4.94 -1.55
C PRO A 7 -6.83 4.92 -1.76
N LEU A 8 -6.17 3.81 -1.39
CA LEU A 8 -4.74 3.65 -1.61
C LEU A 8 -4.40 3.60 -3.10
N TRP A 9 -5.17 2.82 -3.86
CA TRP A 9 -4.93 2.71 -5.30
C TRP A 9 -5.18 4.02 -6.02
N LYS A 10 -6.18 4.78 -5.60
CA LYS A 10 -6.44 6.11 -6.13
C LYS A 10 -5.27 7.05 -5.88
N MET A 11 -4.71 6.98 -4.68
CA MET A 11 -3.56 7.81 -4.31
C MET A 11 -2.35 7.49 -5.19
N LEU A 12 -2.13 6.21 -5.50
CA LEU A 12 -1.05 5.81 -6.39
C LEU A 12 -1.23 6.39 -7.77
N ILE A 13 -2.45 6.32 -8.29
CA ILE A 13 -2.76 6.88 -9.61
C ILE A 13 -2.50 8.37 -9.63
N ASP A 14 -2.95 9.08 -8.59
CA ASP A 14 -2.75 10.53 -8.49
C ASP A 14 -1.27 10.90 -8.45
N LYS A 15 -0.45 10.05 -7.86
CA LYS A 15 0.99 10.28 -7.78
C LYS A 15 1.76 9.77 -8.99
N GLY A 16 1.06 9.13 -9.93
CA GLY A 16 1.70 8.55 -11.11
C GLY A 16 2.58 7.37 -10.79
N MET A 17 2.28 6.65 -9.71
CA MET A 17 3.06 5.48 -9.27
C MET A 17 2.33 4.19 -9.58
N ASN A 18 3.10 3.12 -9.77
CA ASN A 18 2.54 1.79 -9.91
C ASN A 18 2.85 0.96 -8.65
N LYS A 19 2.31 -0.25 -8.60
CA LYS A 19 2.47 -1.12 -7.43
C LYS A 19 3.93 -1.49 -7.19
N LYS A 20 4.69 -1.69 -8.25
CA LYS A 20 6.10 -2.02 -8.14
C LYS A 20 6.88 -0.88 -7.47
N GLU A 21 6.60 0.34 -7.89
CA GLU A 21 7.24 1.51 -7.31
C GLU A 21 6.87 1.65 -5.83
N LEU A 22 5.63 1.41 -5.49
CA LEU A 22 5.19 1.45 -4.10
C LEU A 22 5.95 0.42 -3.27
N ARG A 23 6.10 -0.80 -3.77
CA ARG A 23 6.82 -1.85 -3.06
C ARG A 23 8.28 -1.44 -2.81
N GLU A 24 8.92 -0.88 -3.81
CA GLU A 24 10.31 -0.45 -3.69
C GLU A 24 10.47 0.68 -2.69
N LEU A 25 9.58 1.66 -2.74
CA LEU A 25 9.64 2.81 -1.85
C LEU A 25 9.32 2.46 -0.41
N SER A 26 8.33 1.60 -0.21
CA SER A 26 7.90 1.22 1.13
C SER A 26 8.81 0.15 1.76
N GLY A 27 9.56 -0.57 0.94
CA GLY A 27 10.43 -1.62 1.43
C GLY A 27 9.68 -2.87 1.91
N ILE A 28 8.42 -3.03 1.52
CA ILE A 28 7.64 -4.20 1.90
C ILE A 28 8.00 -5.38 0.99
N SER A 29 7.71 -6.60 1.49
CA SER A 29 8.01 -7.81 0.74
C SER A 29 7.03 -8.01 -0.41
N THR A 30 7.43 -8.84 -1.37
CA THR A 30 6.55 -9.23 -2.48
C THR A 30 5.29 -9.90 -1.96
N ALA A 31 5.42 -10.70 -0.90
CA ALA A 31 4.28 -11.38 -0.30
C ALA A 31 3.27 -10.36 0.26
N SER A 32 3.76 -9.32 0.94
CA SER A 32 2.88 -8.26 1.47
C SER A 32 2.18 -7.53 0.34
N MET A 33 2.90 -7.24 -0.74
CA MET A 33 2.32 -6.58 -1.90
C MET A 33 1.24 -7.43 -2.55
N ALA A 34 1.45 -8.74 -2.62
CA ALA A 34 0.46 -9.66 -3.16
C ALA A 34 -0.81 -9.65 -2.31
N LYS A 35 -0.67 -9.61 -1.00
CA LYS A 35 -1.83 -9.52 -0.10
C LYS A 35 -2.61 -8.23 -0.33
N LEU A 36 -1.92 -7.12 -0.51
CA LEU A 36 -2.57 -5.86 -0.82
C LEU A 36 -3.37 -5.96 -2.11
N GLY A 37 -2.79 -6.55 -3.14
CA GLY A 37 -3.47 -6.71 -4.42
C GLY A 37 -4.69 -7.58 -4.36
N LYS A 38 -4.72 -8.53 -3.42
CA LYS A 38 -5.87 -9.42 -3.22
C LYS A 38 -6.90 -8.88 -2.25
N GLY A 39 -6.60 -7.77 -1.58
CA GLY A 39 -7.49 -7.22 -0.56
C GLY A 39 -7.43 -7.99 0.75
N GLU A 40 -6.35 -8.68 1.02
CA GLU A 40 -6.16 -9.43 2.25
C GLU A 40 -5.61 -8.52 3.35
N ASN A 41 -5.74 -8.97 4.60
CA ASN A 41 -5.23 -8.22 5.74
C ASN A 41 -3.70 -8.16 5.70
N ILE A 42 -3.19 -6.99 6.05
CA ILE A 42 -1.74 -6.80 6.21
C ILE A 42 -1.48 -6.30 7.63
N THR A 43 -0.23 -6.41 8.07
CA THR A 43 0.14 -5.95 9.40
C THR A 43 0.17 -4.42 9.46
N THR A 44 0.02 -3.90 10.68
CA THR A 44 0.13 -2.46 10.90
C THR A 44 1.49 -1.93 10.46
N ASP A 45 2.54 -2.70 10.67
CA ASP A 45 3.89 -2.32 10.25
C ASP A 45 3.95 -2.09 8.73
N VAL A 46 3.38 -3.00 7.96
CA VAL A 46 3.34 -2.85 6.50
C VAL A 46 2.55 -1.60 6.12
N LEU A 47 1.41 -1.39 6.77
CA LEU A 47 0.57 -0.23 6.51
C LEU A 47 1.33 1.07 6.79
N LEU A 48 2.04 1.14 7.90
CA LEU A 48 2.85 2.31 8.24
C LEU A 48 3.95 2.56 7.23
N ARG A 49 4.59 1.51 6.73
CA ARG A 49 5.64 1.65 5.73
C ARG A 49 5.08 2.24 4.43
N ILE A 50 3.89 1.79 4.03
CA ILE A 50 3.22 2.31 2.84
C ILE A 50 2.89 3.79 3.02
N CYS A 51 2.34 4.15 4.17
CA CYS A 51 1.98 5.54 4.44
C CYS A 51 3.20 6.45 4.48
N THR A 52 4.30 5.97 5.04
CA THR A 52 5.55 6.72 5.06
C THR A 52 6.07 6.94 3.64
N ALA A 53 6.01 5.89 2.82
CA ALA A 53 6.48 5.97 1.44
C ALA A 53 5.67 6.96 0.60
N LEU A 54 4.37 7.01 0.85
CA LEU A 54 3.48 7.90 0.11
C LEU A 54 3.36 9.29 0.77
N ASN A 55 4.01 9.46 1.90
CA ASN A 55 3.95 10.72 2.66
C ASN A 55 2.51 11.14 2.93
N CYS A 56 1.69 10.19 3.36
CA CYS A 56 0.30 10.44 3.68
C CYS A 56 0.03 10.14 5.15
N GLN A 57 -1.08 10.68 5.65
CA GLN A 57 -1.52 10.43 7.01
C GLN A 57 -2.65 9.42 7.02
N ILE A 58 -2.59 8.50 7.99
CA ILE A 58 -3.69 7.59 8.25
C ILE A 58 -4.53 8.24 9.35
N SER A 59 -5.52 8.95 8.97
CA SER A 59 -6.41 9.54 9.97
C SER A 59 -7.80 9.66 9.41
#